data_7e18a035b6857d00c0908bb91d5ba3b0
#
_entry.id   7e18a035b6857d00c0908bb91d5ba3b0
#
_cell.length_a   1.000
_cell.length_b   1.000
_cell.length_c   1.000
_cell.angle_alpha   90.00
_cell.angle_beta   90.00
_cell.angle_gamma   90.00
#
_symmetry.space_group_name_H-M   'P 1'
#
loop_
_entity.id
_entity.type
_entity.pdbx_description
1 polymer ?
#
loop_
_entity_poly.entity_id
_entity_poly.type
_entity_poly.pdbx_seq_one_letter_code
_entity_poly.pdbx_strand_id
1 'polypeptide(L)' 'MTNATKLALEESLKHLLLKKPLDKITINDLTTDCGISRMTFYYHFKDIYDLVEWSCLEDARIALQGKKTSSTWHEGL' A
#
# COMPACT_ATOMS: atom_id res chain seq x y z
N MET A 1 -10.99 -1.52 12.88
CA MET A 1 -10.73 -2.52 12.79
C MET A 1 -10.11 -3.01 11.58
N THR A 2 -10.54 -2.79 10.49
CA THR A 2 -9.91 -3.36 9.36
C THR A 2 -9.24 -2.32 8.50
N ASN A 3 -8.22 -2.75 7.77
CA ASN A 3 -7.53 -1.91 6.81
C ASN A 3 -7.97 -2.24 5.39
N ALA A 4 -9.20 -2.75 5.24
CA ALA A 4 -9.65 -3.20 3.94
C ALA A 4 -9.55 -2.10 2.87
N THR A 5 -10.01 -0.89 3.20
CA THR A 5 -9.95 0.21 2.25
C THR A 5 -8.51 0.61 1.95
N LYS A 6 -7.66 0.62 2.98
CA LYS A 6 -6.25 0.94 2.78
C LYS A 6 -5.56 -0.10 1.91
N LEU A 7 -5.86 -1.37 2.15
CA LEU A 7 -5.29 -2.45 1.35
C LEU A 7 -5.78 -2.38 -0.10
N ALA A 8 -7.05 -2.04 -0.28
CA ALA A 8 -7.60 -1.89 -1.63
C ALA A 8 -6.90 -0.74 -2.35
N LEU A 9 -6.64 0.35 -1.66
CA LEU A 9 -5.93 1.47 -2.25
C LEU A 9 -4.48 1.11 -2.58
N GLU A 10 -3.84 0.33 -1.72
CA GLU A 10 -2.50 -0.14 -1.98
C GLU A 10 -2.47 -1.00 -3.24
N GLU A 11 -3.42 -1.90 -3.38
CA GLU A 11 -3.50 -2.74 -4.56
C GLU A 11 -3.76 -1.93 -5.81
N SER A 12 -4.65 -0.94 -5.72
CA SER A 12 -4.90 -0.07 -6.85
C SER A 12 -3.64 0.69 -7.25
N LEU A 13 -2.89 1.17 -6.27
CA LEU A 13 -1.63 1.85 -6.54
C LEU A 13 -0.67 0.95 -7.28
N LYS A 14 -0.49 -0.27 -6.79
CA LYS A 14 0.41 -1.22 -7.44
C LYS A 14 -0.06 -1.56 -8.84
N HIS A 15 -1.35 -1.71 -9.01
CA HIS A 15 -1.93 -1.99 -10.32
C HIS A 15 -1.64 -0.86 -11.30
N LEU A 16 -1.83 0.38 -10.86
CA LEU A 16 -1.59 1.53 -11.73
C LEU A 16 -0.11 1.73 -12.02
N LEU A 17 0.76 1.37 -11.08
CA LEU A 17 2.19 1.49 -11.30
C LEU A 17 2.69 0.56 -12.41
N LEU A 18 1.95 -0.48 -12.72
CA LEU A 18 2.28 -1.34 -13.86
C LEU A 18 2.02 -0.63 -15.18
N LYS A 19 1.18 0.39 -15.17
CA LYS A 19 0.78 1.08 -16.39
C LYS A 19 1.47 2.43 -16.57
N LYS A 20 1.78 3.11 -15.47
CA LYS A 20 2.37 4.43 -15.55
C LYS A 20 3.16 4.73 -14.29
N PRO A 21 4.11 5.69 -14.38
CA PRO A 21 4.93 6.03 -13.23
C PRO A 21 4.14 6.73 -12.15
N LEU A 22 4.68 6.74 -10.94
CA LEU A 22 4.00 7.30 -9.79
C LEU A 22 3.61 8.76 -9.99
N ASP A 23 4.47 9.56 -10.61
CA ASP A 23 4.19 10.98 -10.78
C ASP A 23 3.05 11.25 -11.77
N LYS A 24 2.62 10.23 -12.49
CA LYS A 24 1.47 10.35 -13.40
C LYS A 24 0.18 9.81 -12.78
N ILE A 25 0.27 9.19 -11.63
CA ILE A 25 -0.90 8.63 -10.96
C ILE A 25 -1.53 9.71 -10.11
N THR A 26 -2.85 9.87 -10.22
CA THR A 26 -3.58 10.88 -9.45
C THR A 26 -4.51 10.19 -8.46
N ILE A 27 -4.99 10.96 -7.49
CA ILE A 27 -5.95 10.44 -6.53
C ILE A 27 -7.21 9.96 -7.26
N ASN A 28 -7.61 10.69 -8.30
CA ASN A 28 -8.76 10.29 -9.09
C ASN A 28 -8.55 8.92 -9.74
N ASP A 29 -7.33 8.68 -10.24
CA ASP A 29 -7.02 7.37 -10.80
C ASP A 29 -7.19 6.26 -9.76
N LEU A 30 -6.68 6.49 -8.56
CA LEU A 30 -6.75 5.51 -7.50
C LEU A 30 -8.18 5.24 -7.09
N THR A 31 -8.95 6.29 -6.87
CA THR A 31 -10.32 6.14 -6.40
C THR A 31 -11.21 5.50 -7.46
N THR A 32 -10.98 5.84 -8.72
CA THR A 32 -11.72 5.23 -9.81
C THR A 32 -11.39 3.73 -9.91
N ASP A 33 -10.11 3.40 -9.84
CA ASP A 33 -9.70 1.99 -9.92
C ASP A 33 -10.21 1.19 -8.72
N CYS A 34 -10.20 1.81 -7.56
CA CYS A 34 -10.61 1.16 -6.32
C CYS A 34 -12.13 1.14 -6.14
N GLY A 35 -12.84 2.07 -6.78
CA GLY A 35 -14.29 2.15 -6.67
C GLY A 35 -14.77 2.89 -5.43
N ILE A 36 -13.97 3.84 -4.94
CA ILE A 36 -14.36 4.63 -3.77
C ILE A 36 -14.38 6.11 -4.16
N SER A 37 -14.89 6.94 -3.26
CA SER A 37 -14.90 8.39 -3.49
C SER A 37 -13.59 9.00 -3.04
N ARG A 38 -13.33 10.22 -3.54
CA ARG A 38 -12.15 10.97 -3.12
C ARG A 38 -12.21 11.30 -1.64
N MET A 39 -13.40 11.52 -1.13
CA MET A 39 -13.57 11.80 0.29
C MET A 39 -13.09 10.61 1.12
N THR A 40 -13.41 9.39 0.69
CA THR A 40 -12.95 8.20 1.37
C THR A 40 -11.43 8.12 1.36
N PHE A 41 -10.80 8.47 0.24
CA PHE A 41 -9.35 8.49 0.17
C PHE A 41 -8.78 9.46 1.22
N TYR A 42 -9.29 10.69 1.25
CA TYR A 42 -8.77 11.69 2.19
C TYR A 42 -9.06 11.36 3.64
N TYR A 43 -10.02 10.49 3.88
CA TYR A 43 -10.27 10.03 5.22
C TYR A 43 -9.10 9.18 5.75
N HIS A 44 -8.43 8.46 4.85
CA HIS A 44 -7.36 7.57 5.24
C HIS A 44 -5.96 8.13 4.98
N PHE A 45 -5.80 8.91 3.93
CA PHE A 45 -4.50 9.42 3.53
C PHE A 45 -4.60 10.88 3.10
N LYS A 46 -3.51 11.62 3.35
CA LYS A 46 -3.45 13.01 2.96
C LYS A 46 -3.30 13.18 1.45
N ASP A 47 -2.43 12.36 0.87
CA ASP A 47 -2.16 12.41 -0.56
C ASP A 47 -1.60 11.05 -0.99
N ILE A 48 -1.20 10.99 -2.26
CA ILE A 48 -0.68 9.74 -2.81
C ILE A 48 0.61 9.33 -2.12
N TYR A 49 1.45 10.30 -1.77
CA TYR A 49 2.72 9.97 -1.13
C TYR A 49 2.52 9.39 0.26
N ASP A 50 1.48 9.83 0.94
CA ASP A 50 1.13 9.26 2.22
C ASP A 50 0.76 7.78 2.05
N LEU A 51 0.02 7.46 1.00
CA LEU A 51 -0.32 6.08 0.68
C LEU A 51 0.93 5.27 0.33
N VAL A 52 1.83 5.86 -0.45
CA VAL A 52 3.07 5.19 -0.82
C VAL A 52 3.89 4.86 0.42
N GLU A 53 3.98 5.80 1.34
CA GLU A 53 4.74 5.59 2.57
C GLU A 53 4.12 4.46 3.38
N TRP A 54 2.80 4.46 3.52
CA TRP A 54 2.12 3.40 4.25
C TRP A 54 2.35 2.06 3.59
N SER A 55 2.30 2.01 2.27
CA SER A 55 2.50 0.78 1.53
C SER A 55 3.91 0.23 1.75
N CYS A 56 4.90 1.10 1.74
CA CYS A 56 6.29 0.68 1.98
C CYS A 56 6.45 0.12 3.38
N LEU A 57 5.83 0.76 4.36
CA LEU A 57 5.92 0.28 5.73
C LEU A 57 5.27 -1.08 5.90
N GLU A 58 4.14 -1.30 5.23
CA GLU A 58 3.47 -2.58 5.28
C GLU A 58 4.32 -3.68 4.64
N ASP A 59 4.90 -3.39 3.49
CA ASP A 59 5.76 -4.35 2.81
C ASP A 59 6.97 -4.70 3.68
N ALA A 60 7.57 -3.71 4.30
CA ALA A 60 8.73 -3.95 5.17
C ALA A 60 8.34 -4.80 6.36
N ARG A 61 7.19 -4.54 6.94
CA ARG A 61 6.75 -5.30 8.10
C ARG A 61 6.53 -6.77 7.74
N ILE A 62 5.91 -7.01 6.60
CA ILE A 62 5.65 -8.37 6.14
C ILE A 62 6.97 -9.08 5.83
N ALA A 63 7.89 -8.38 5.20
CA ALA A 63 9.18 -8.96 4.86
C ALA A 63 9.97 -9.34 6.13
N LEU A 64 9.92 -8.48 7.14
CA LEU A 64 10.62 -8.78 8.38
C LEU A 64 10.01 -9.98 9.09
N GLN A 65 8.69 -10.07 9.08
CA GLN A 65 8.03 -11.22 9.68
C GLN A 65 8.39 -12.51 8.96
N GLY A 66 8.46 -12.44 7.64
CA GLY A 66 8.85 -13.60 6.86
C GLY A 66 10.27 -14.04 7.17
N LYS A 67 11.16 -13.10 7.33
CA LYS A 67 12.54 -13.42 7.68
C LYS A 67 12.65 -14.07 9.03
N LYS A 68 11.90 -13.56 9.98
CA LYS A 68 11.92 -14.12 11.32
C LYS A 68 11.47 -15.57 11.31
N THR A 69 10.49 -15.86 10.53
CA THR A 69 10.00 -17.22 10.47
C THR A 69 11.00 -18.15 9.86
N SER A 70 11.73 -17.71 8.89
CA SER A 70 12.61 -18.60 8.18
C SER A 70 13.88 -18.90 8.97
N SER A 71 14.34 -18.02 9.78
CA SER A 71 15.54 -18.33 10.46
C SER A 71 15.27 -19.02 11.74
N THR A 72 15.63 -19.11 11.81
CA THR A 72 15.70 -19.34 12.59
C THR A 72 16.21 -19.14 13.31
N TRP A 73 16.84 -18.78 13.12
CA TRP A 73 17.32 -18.37 13.70
C TRP A 73 17.70 -18.43 14.07
N HIS A 74 17.93 -18.83 13.80
CA HIS A 74 18.42 -19.01 14.08
C HIS A 74 18.79 -18.96 13.98
N GLU A 75 19.02 -18.96 13.68
CA GLU A 75 19.50 -19.05 13.69
C GLU A 75 19.79 -18.91 13.75
N GLY A 76 19.98 -19.08 13.72
CA GLY A 76 20.43 -19.05 14.02
C GLY A 76 20.69 -18.68 13.98
N LEU A 77 21.01 -18.70 13.94
CA LEU A 77 21.21 -18.57 14.09
C LEU A 77 21.23 -18.57 14.20
#